data_a8b87648abcd111e9805a7513d8dfb16
#
_entry.id   a8b87648abcd111e9805a7513d8dfb16
#
_cell.length_a   1.000
_cell.length_b   1.000
_cell.length_c   1.000
_cell.angle_alpha   90.00
_cell.angle_beta   90.00
_cell.angle_gamma   90.00
#
_symmetry.space_group_name_H-M   'P 1'
#
loop_
_entity.id
_entity.type
_entity.pdbx_description
1 polymer ?
#
loop_
_entity_poly.entity_id
_entity_poly.type
_entity_poly.pdbx_seq_one_letter_code
_entity_poly.pdbx_strand_id
1 'polypeptide(L)'
;FPYAWDDAATDIAEVEVPSPDAAAKTTVLVATCELEKVKALLRVVSRLGMPLAALEPMNVAFFRAALGPDEPEGGSLMVQVEPEVTHIMMGYKDNGILFRSAAVDLTLPEVRTTDEGLMPILRDVQNTLIFVGNQYRGIEVKNLVLGGTVGDNPRLKVFLEAATSLKVTVLDVWDIWKAASPLGSVPGYGVAFGLALRDLI
;
A
#
# COMPACT_ATOMS: atom_id res chain seq x y z
N PHE A 1 -7.04 -1.60 20.15
CA PHE A 1 -7.38 -0.35 19.43
C PHE A 1 -6.72 0.83 20.13
N PRO A 2 -6.19 1.81 19.40
CA PRO A 2 -5.57 3.00 20.00
C PRO A 2 -6.59 4.03 20.55
N TYR A 3 -7.89 3.84 20.29
CA TYR A 3 -9.01 4.67 20.72
C TYR A 3 -10.04 3.84 21.46
N ALA A 4 -10.88 4.48 22.28
CA ALA A 4 -12.11 3.88 22.75
C ALA A 4 -13.02 3.55 21.55
N TRP A 5 -13.79 2.48 21.63
CA TRP A 5 -14.63 2.04 20.50
C TRP A 5 -15.63 3.13 20.06
N ASP A 6 -16.19 3.85 21.01
CA ASP A 6 -17.16 4.94 20.75
C ASP A 6 -16.50 6.16 20.08
N ASP A 7 -15.17 6.28 20.16
CA ASP A 7 -14.38 7.37 19.56
C ASP A 7 -13.76 6.95 18.22
N ALA A 8 -14.07 5.76 17.73
CA ALA A 8 -13.54 5.21 16.49
C ALA A 8 -14.58 5.20 15.36
N ALA A 9 -14.17 5.67 14.19
CA ALA A 9 -14.81 5.31 12.94
C ALA A 9 -14.18 4.00 12.46
N THR A 10 -14.98 2.97 12.26
CA THR A 10 -14.49 1.62 11.95
C THR A 10 -15.23 1.05 10.76
N ASP A 11 -14.49 0.37 9.88
CA ASP A 11 -15.01 -0.42 8.78
C ASP A 11 -14.33 -1.78 8.77
N ILE A 12 -15.03 -2.82 8.27
CA ILE A 12 -14.59 -4.21 8.30
C ILE A 12 -14.85 -4.83 6.92
N ALA A 13 -13.81 -5.45 6.35
CA ALA A 13 -13.90 -6.21 5.11
C ALA A 13 -13.42 -7.64 5.32
N GLU A 14 -14.11 -8.61 4.75
CA GLU A 14 -13.60 -9.98 4.67
C GLU A 14 -12.45 -10.04 3.66
N VAL A 15 -11.41 -10.81 3.98
CA VAL A 15 -10.26 -11.01 3.10
C VAL A 15 -9.93 -12.49 2.99
N GLU A 16 -9.63 -12.92 1.77
CA GLU A 16 -9.13 -14.26 1.52
C GLU A 16 -7.65 -14.35 1.90
N VAL A 17 -7.30 -15.33 2.70
CA VAL A 17 -5.91 -15.63 3.07
C VAL A 17 -5.62 -17.11 2.84
N PRO A 18 -4.39 -17.50 2.47
CA PRO A 18 -4.01 -18.89 2.41
C PRO A 18 -4.00 -19.47 3.82
N SER A 19 -4.93 -20.35 4.10
CA SER A 19 -5.01 -21.06 5.39
C SER A 19 -5.35 -22.52 5.15
N PRO A 20 -4.62 -23.46 5.76
CA PRO A 20 -4.98 -24.86 5.74
C PRO A 20 -6.33 -25.13 6.43
N ASP A 21 -6.77 -24.22 7.32
CA ASP A 21 -8.01 -24.30 8.09
C ASP A 21 -9.07 -23.28 7.61
N ALA A 22 -9.00 -22.82 6.36
CA ALA A 22 -9.87 -21.78 5.80
C ALA A 22 -11.38 -22.06 5.94
N ALA A 23 -11.77 -23.33 6.09
CA ALA A 23 -13.17 -23.72 6.28
C ALA A 23 -13.74 -23.36 7.67
N ALA A 24 -12.89 -23.00 8.64
CA ALA A 24 -13.30 -22.81 10.04
C ALA A 24 -13.20 -21.38 10.56
N LYS A 25 -12.55 -20.46 9.82
CA LYS A 25 -12.30 -19.08 10.31
C LYS A 25 -12.40 -18.08 9.16
N THR A 26 -13.18 -17.02 9.37
CA THR A 26 -13.19 -15.85 8.51
C THR A 26 -12.08 -14.90 8.95
N THR A 27 -11.22 -14.49 8.02
CA THR A 27 -10.24 -13.44 8.25
C THR A 27 -10.83 -12.11 7.81
N VAL A 28 -10.67 -11.09 8.63
CA VAL A 28 -11.18 -9.75 8.35
C VAL A 28 -10.06 -8.71 8.44
N LEU A 29 -10.08 -7.75 7.53
CA LEU A 29 -9.34 -6.51 7.62
C LEU A 29 -10.20 -5.49 8.36
N VAL A 30 -9.65 -4.87 9.39
CA VAL A 30 -10.32 -3.81 10.14
C VAL A 30 -9.59 -2.50 9.90
N ALA A 31 -10.30 -1.53 9.32
CA ALA A 31 -9.83 -0.16 9.20
C ALA A 31 -10.45 0.69 10.31
N THR A 32 -9.64 1.46 11.03
CA THR A 32 -10.13 2.33 12.10
C THR A 32 -9.41 3.67 12.10
N CYS A 33 -10.15 4.73 12.37
CA CYS A 33 -9.64 6.09 12.50
C CYS A 33 -10.35 6.80 13.66
N GLU A 34 -9.69 7.78 14.24
CA GLU A 34 -10.30 8.65 15.25
C GLU A 34 -11.52 9.38 14.66
N LEU A 35 -12.68 9.21 15.28
CA LEU A 35 -13.97 9.69 14.77
C LEU A 35 -13.98 11.20 14.54
N GLU A 36 -13.34 11.98 15.45
CA GLU A 36 -13.28 13.44 15.32
C GLU A 36 -12.47 13.90 14.09
N LYS A 37 -11.43 13.15 13.68
CA LYS A 37 -10.69 13.43 12.43
C LYS A 37 -11.59 13.23 11.22
N VAL A 38 -12.34 12.14 11.21
CA VAL A 38 -13.32 11.86 10.14
C VAL A 38 -14.38 12.96 10.07
N LYS A 39 -14.98 13.33 11.22
CA LYS A 39 -15.96 14.42 11.30
C LYS A 39 -15.39 15.76 10.85
N ALA A 40 -14.13 16.07 11.21
CA ALA A 40 -13.46 17.30 10.77
C ALA A 40 -13.32 17.34 9.24
N LEU A 41 -12.89 16.26 8.62
CA LEU A 41 -12.79 16.15 7.16
C LEU A 41 -14.16 16.29 6.48
N LEU A 42 -15.17 15.59 6.98
CA LEU A 42 -16.55 15.67 6.47
C LEU A 42 -17.10 17.10 6.53
N ARG A 43 -16.83 17.84 7.61
CA ARG A 43 -17.21 19.25 7.72
C ARG A 43 -16.56 20.13 6.66
N VAL A 44 -15.28 19.91 6.35
CA VAL A 44 -14.57 20.67 5.30
C VAL A 44 -15.17 20.38 3.93
N VAL A 45 -15.32 19.11 3.56
CA VAL A 45 -15.85 18.70 2.26
C VAL A 45 -17.28 19.21 2.07
N SER A 46 -18.12 19.12 3.11
CA SER A 46 -19.50 19.64 3.08
C SER A 46 -19.56 21.16 2.83
N ARG A 47 -18.65 21.93 3.44
CA ARG A 47 -18.57 23.39 3.23
C ARG A 47 -18.14 23.76 1.82
N LEU A 48 -17.40 22.89 1.12
CA LEU A 48 -17.01 23.09 -0.27
C LEU A 48 -18.16 22.75 -1.25
N GLY A 49 -19.29 22.23 -0.76
CA GLY A 49 -20.40 21.80 -1.60
C GLY A 49 -20.07 20.61 -2.48
N MET A 50 -19.03 19.88 -2.17
CA MET A 50 -18.62 18.70 -2.93
C MET A 50 -19.30 17.44 -2.38
N PRO A 51 -19.91 16.61 -3.24
CA PRO A 51 -20.39 15.31 -2.80
C PRO A 51 -19.21 14.41 -2.45
N LEU A 52 -19.20 13.84 -1.25
CA LEU A 52 -18.23 12.83 -0.86
C LEU A 52 -18.84 11.45 -1.04
N ALA A 53 -18.33 10.67 -1.99
CA ALA A 53 -18.81 9.31 -2.25
C ALA A 53 -18.25 8.33 -1.22
N ALA A 54 -16.97 8.45 -0.87
CA ALA A 54 -16.28 7.55 0.07
C ALA A 54 -15.08 8.22 0.73
N LEU A 55 -14.67 7.64 1.87
CA LEU A 55 -13.42 7.93 2.56
C LEU A 55 -12.72 6.60 2.81
N GLU A 56 -11.50 6.46 2.36
CA GLU A 56 -10.72 5.24 2.58
C GLU A 56 -9.26 5.52 2.94
N PRO A 57 -8.55 4.58 3.57
CA PRO A 57 -7.12 4.73 3.82
C PRO A 57 -6.33 4.81 2.51
N MET A 58 -5.35 5.72 2.45
CA MET A 58 -4.54 5.95 1.25
C MET A 58 -3.80 4.70 0.77
N ASN A 59 -3.37 3.84 1.68
CA ASN A 59 -2.68 2.60 1.36
C ASN A 59 -3.60 1.55 0.71
N VAL A 60 -4.90 1.55 1.02
CA VAL A 60 -5.89 0.70 0.32
C VAL A 60 -6.09 1.18 -1.11
N ALA A 61 -6.20 2.50 -1.32
CA ALA A 61 -6.29 3.08 -2.66
C ALA A 61 -5.02 2.79 -3.49
N PHE A 62 -3.84 2.99 -2.90
CA PHE A 62 -2.58 2.67 -3.56
C PHE A 62 -2.49 1.18 -3.91
N PHE A 63 -2.86 0.29 -2.99
CA PHE A 63 -2.90 -1.15 -3.21
C PHE A 63 -3.74 -1.50 -4.45
N ARG A 64 -4.96 -0.97 -4.55
CA ARG A 64 -5.87 -1.16 -5.70
C ARG A 64 -5.22 -0.71 -7.01
N ALA A 65 -4.57 0.45 -7.04
CA ALA A 65 -3.89 0.94 -8.24
C ALA A 65 -2.73 0.05 -8.67
N ALA A 66 -1.96 -0.46 -7.69
CA ALA A 66 -0.76 -1.24 -7.94
C ALA A 66 -1.03 -2.72 -8.24
N LEU A 67 -2.20 -3.23 -7.83
CA LEU A 67 -2.62 -4.61 -8.12
C LEU A 67 -2.81 -4.85 -9.62
N GLY A 68 -3.41 -3.88 -10.31
CA GLY A 68 -3.76 -4.02 -11.73
C GLY A 68 -5.07 -4.78 -11.95
N PRO A 69 -5.48 -4.93 -13.21
CA PRO A 69 -6.71 -5.63 -13.57
C PRO A 69 -6.58 -7.16 -13.58
N ASP A 70 -5.36 -7.66 -13.63
CA ASP A 70 -5.09 -9.09 -13.69
C ASP A 70 -4.84 -9.63 -12.27
N GLU A 71 -5.51 -10.72 -11.91
CA GLU A 71 -5.30 -11.39 -10.61
C GLU A 71 -3.86 -11.93 -10.52
N PRO A 72 -3.04 -11.49 -9.55
CA PRO A 72 -1.68 -11.97 -9.45
C PRO A 72 -1.62 -13.41 -8.96
N GLU A 73 -0.73 -14.20 -9.55
CA GLU A 73 -0.39 -15.52 -9.02
C GLU A 73 0.44 -15.37 -7.74
N GLY A 74 -0.10 -15.78 -6.60
CA GLY A 74 0.60 -15.79 -5.31
C GLY A 74 0.52 -14.48 -4.55
N GLY A 75 1.65 -14.08 -3.95
CA GLY A 75 1.75 -12.88 -3.13
C GLY A 75 2.31 -11.69 -3.87
N SER A 76 1.72 -10.51 -3.65
CA SER A 76 2.17 -9.22 -4.19
C SER A 76 2.65 -8.32 -3.06
N LEU A 77 3.92 -7.91 -3.10
CA LEU A 77 4.47 -6.94 -2.17
C LEU A 77 4.49 -5.56 -2.82
N MET A 78 3.91 -4.58 -2.16
CA MET A 78 3.85 -3.20 -2.62
C MET A 78 4.44 -2.28 -1.57
N VAL A 79 5.28 -1.34 -2.02
CA VAL A 79 5.97 -0.38 -1.15
C VAL A 79 5.74 1.01 -1.69
N GLN A 80 4.99 1.81 -0.96
CA GLN A 80 4.77 3.21 -1.25
C GLN A 80 5.72 4.04 -0.38
N VAL A 81 6.62 4.78 -1.01
CA VAL A 81 7.64 5.57 -0.32
C VAL A 81 7.35 7.06 -0.45
N GLU A 82 7.10 7.67 0.69
CA GLU A 82 6.94 9.11 0.84
C GLU A 82 8.13 9.68 1.64
N PRO A 83 8.35 11.00 1.66
CA PRO A 83 9.52 11.58 2.34
C PRO A 83 9.65 11.26 3.82
N GLU A 84 8.53 11.09 4.54
CA GLU A 84 8.50 10.91 5.99
C GLU A 84 7.93 9.56 6.43
N VAL A 85 7.35 8.79 5.50
CA VAL A 85 6.70 7.53 5.81
C VAL A 85 6.82 6.55 4.63
N THR A 86 7.00 5.28 4.97
CA THR A 86 6.88 4.18 4.00
C THR A 86 5.67 3.34 4.40
N HIS A 87 4.82 3.04 3.42
CA HIS A 87 3.73 2.09 3.57
C HIS A 87 4.10 0.80 2.85
N ILE A 88 3.97 -0.32 3.54
CA ILE A 88 4.23 -1.65 2.99
C ILE A 88 2.93 -2.43 3.04
N MET A 89 2.52 -2.93 1.90
CA MET A 89 1.28 -3.66 1.70
C MET A 89 1.57 -5.03 1.12
N MET A 90 0.90 -6.03 1.66
CA MET A 90 0.97 -7.38 1.14
C MET A 90 -0.39 -7.80 0.63
N GLY A 91 -0.43 -8.25 -0.62
CA GLY A 91 -1.60 -8.82 -1.25
C GLY A 91 -1.52 -10.33 -1.41
N TYR A 92 -2.66 -10.97 -1.42
CA TYR A 92 -2.85 -12.36 -1.83
C TYR A 92 -4.07 -12.42 -2.73
N LYS A 93 -3.87 -12.85 -3.98
CA LYS A 93 -4.85 -12.66 -5.04
C LYS A 93 -5.23 -11.16 -5.15
N ASP A 94 -6.51 -10.85 -5.17
CA ASP A 94 -7.05 -9.48 -5.20
C ASP A 94 -7.17 -8.82 -3.82
N ASN A 95 -6.83 -9.54 -2.74
CA ASN A 95 -7.02 -9.06 -1.37
C ASN A 95 -5.75 -8.47 -0.77
N GLY A 96 -5.86 -7.30 -0.14
CA GLY A 96 -4.82 -6.78 0.75
C GLY A 96 -4.91 -7.46 2.12
N ILE A 97 -3.89 -8.21 2.51
CA ILE A 97 -3.88 -9.02 3.73
C ILE A 97 -3.03 -8.44 4.86
N LEU A 98 -2.16 -7.49 4.53
CA LEU A 98 -1.31 -6.81 5.52
C LEU A 98 -1.03 -5.38 5.05
N PHE A 99 -1.22 -4.43 5.96
CA PHE A 99 -0.90 -3.02 5.77
C PHE A 99 -0.06 -2.54 6.94
N ARG A 100 1.13 -2.01 6.66
CA ARG A 100 2.07 -1.48 7.65
C ARG A 100 2.54 -0.10 7.23
N SER A 101 2.88 0.72 8.22
CA SER A 101 3.52 2.01 7.99
C SER A 101 4.69 2.16 8.94
N ALA A 102 5.79 2.68 8.43
CA ALA A 102 6.99 2.96 9.18
C ALA A 102 7.45 4.39 8.90
N ALA A 103 7.87 5.10 9.94
CA ALA A 103 8.48 6.40 9.78
C ALA A 103 9.86 6.25 9.12
N VAL A 104 10.14 7.11 8.16
CA VAL A 104 11.45 7.25 7.51
C VAL A 104 11.80 8.74 7.44
N ASP A 105 13.06 9.07 7.25
CA ASP A 105 13.48 10.45 6.96
C ASP A 105 14.20 10.47 5.62
N LEU A 106 13.43 10.75 4.59
CA LEU A 106 13.88 10.93 3.20
C LEU A 106 13.58 12.35 2.71
N THR A 107 13.45 13.30 3.63
CA THR A 107 13.17 14.70 3.28
C THR A 107 14.32 15.33 2.52
N LEU A 108 15.55 14.99 2.89
CA LEU A 108 16.77 15.49 2.24
C LEU A 108 17.15 14.61 1.04
N PRO A 109 17.36 15.19 -0.15
CA PRO A 109 17.73 14.45 -1.36
C PRO A 109 19.00 13.60 -1.22
N GLU A 110 19.99 14.07 -0.48
CA GLU A 110 21.24 13.35 -0.23
C GLU A 110 21.05 12.05 0.54
N VAL A 111 20.10 11.98 1.48
CA VAL A 111 19.78 10.78 2.23
C VAL A 111 19.22 9.70 1.31
N ARG A 112 18.45 10.09 0.29
CA ARG A 112 17.83 9.17 -0.69
C ARG A 112 18.85 8.45 -1.57
N THR A 113 20.10 8.90 -1.57
CA THR A 113 21.19 8.37 -2.43
C THR A 113 22.15 7.47 -1.67
N THR A 114 22.00 7.31 -0.36
CA THR A 114 22.90 6.52 0.48
C THR A 114 22.21 5.23 0.95
N ASP A 115 23.00 4.15 1.09
CA ASP A 115 22.49 2.88 1.63
C ASP A 115 22.02 3.04 3.07
N GLU A 116 22.73 3.87 3.87
CA GLU A 116 22.37 4.16 5.25
C GLU A 116 20.96 4.79 5.34
N GLY A 117 20.68 5.78 4.50
CA GLY A 117 19.37 6.44 4.43
C GLY A 117 18.23 5.52 3.95
N LEU A 118 18.55 4.54 3.08
CA LEU A 118 17.58 3.59 2.56
C LEU A 118 17.42 2.34 3.43
N MET A 119 18.33 2.09 4.37
CA MET A 119 18.34 0.92 5.24
C MET A 119 17.05 0.72 6.06
N PRO A 120 16.39 1.77 6.60
CA PRO A 120 15.13 1.60 7.32
C PRO A 120 14.04 0.95 6.44
N ILE A 121 13.93 1.36 5.17
CA ILE A 121 12.97 0.79 4.23
C ILE A 121 13.27 -0.68 3.99
N LEU A 122 14.52 -1.02 3.70
CA LEU A 122 14.94 -2.41 3.50
C LEU A 122 14.61 -3.29 4.72
N ARG A 123 14.92 -2.81 5.92
CA ARG A 123 14.62 -3.53 7.17
C ARG A 123 13.14 -3.83 7.31
N ASP A 124 12.28 -2.86 7.02
CA ASP A 124 10.84 -3.05 7.13
C ASP A 124 10.29 -3.99 6.05
N VAL A 125 10.83 -3.93 4.84
CA VAL A 125 10.54 -4.88 3.76
C VAL A 125 10.93 -6.30 4.19
N GLN A 126 12.14 -6.51 4.67
CA GLN A 126 12.62 -7.82 5.13
C GLN A 126 11.80 -8.37 6.31
N ASN A 127 11.49 -7.52 7.29
CA ASN A 127 10.64 -7.90 8.42
C ASN A 127 9.23 -8.31 7.96
N THR A 128 8.71 -7.64 6.94
CA THR A 128 7.40 -7.97 6.36
C THR A 128 7.46 -9.32 5.64
N LEU A 129 8.50 -9.58 4.85
CA LEU A 129 8.68 -10.87 4.17
C LEU A 129 8.82 -12.03 5.17
N ILE A 130 9.59 -11.83 6.25
CA ILE A 130 9.73 -12.82 7.33
C ILE A 130 8.38 -13.07 8.01
N PHE A 131 7.64 -12.01 8.33
CA PHE A 131 6.32 -12.14 8.95
C PHE A 131 5.35 -12.91 8.06
N VAL A 132 5.27 -12.55 6.76
CA VAL A 132 4.40 -13.21 5.79
C VAL A 132 4.77 -14.68 5.65
N GLY A 133 6.04 -15.02 5.51
CA GLY A 133 6.51 -16.40 5.39
C GLY A 133 6.17 -17.26 6.61
N ASN A 134 6.15 -16.66 7.81
CA ASN A 134 5.79 -17.36 9.03
C ASN A 134 4.27 -17.48 9.23
N GLN A 135 3.53 -16.42 8.91
CA GLN A 135 2.10 -16.33 9.18
C GLN A 135 1.26 -16.99 8.10
N TYR A 136 1.65 -16.83 6.84
CA TYR A 136 0.90 -17.27 5.67
C TYR A 136 1.69 -18.29 4.87
N ARG A 137 1.72 -19.53 5.35
CA ARG A 137 2.41 -20.63 4.68
C ARG A 137 1.81 -20.86 3.29
N GLY A 138 2.66 -20.82 2.27
CA GLY A 138 2.25 -21.03 0.88
C GLY A 138 2.13 -19.74 0.05
N ILE A 139 2.31 -18.55 0.65
CA ILE A 139 2.50 -17.33 -0.13
C ILE A 139 3.96 -17.25 -0.59
N GLU A 140 4.16 -17.29 -1.90
CA GLU A 140 5.43 -16.98 -2.53
C GLU A 140 5.40 -15.55 -3.06
N VAL A 141 6.32 -14.70 -2.58
CA VAL A 141 6.48 -13.33 -3.08
C VAL A 141 7.64 -13.31 -4.06
N LYS A 142 7.36 -12.95 -5.31
CA LYS A 142 8.38 -12.87 -6.38
C LYS A 142 8.66 -11.43 -6.83
N ASN A 143 7.67 -10.57 -6.66
CA ASN A 143 7.71 -9.20 -7.17
C ASN A 143 7.45 -8.20 -6.06
N LEU A 144 8.08 -7.03 -6.18
CA LEU A 144 7.83 -5.86 -5.38
C LEU A 144 7.47 -4.69 -6.30
N VAL A 145 6.33 -4.07 -6.08
CA VAL A 145 5.92 -2.84 -6.77
C VAL A 145 6.28 -1.65 -5.90
N LEU A 146 7.10 -0.76 -6.45
CA LEU A 146 7.61 0.42 -5.77
C LEU A 146 6.91 1.68 -6.31
N GLY A 147 6.30 2.47 -5.44
CA GLY A 147 5.64 3.72 -5.83
C GLY A 147 5.69 4.77 -4.73
N GLY A 148 4.85 5.80 -4.84
CA GLY A 148 4.91 6.99 -3.99
C GLY A 148 5.80 8.09 -4.58
N THR A 149 5.88 9.23 -3.90
CA THR A 149 6.61 10.41 -4.42
C THR A 149 8.13 10.25 -4.47
N VAL A 150 8.68 9.24 -3.76
CA VAL A 150 10.10 8.85 -3.78
C VAL A 150 10.30 7.50 -4.46
N GLY A 151 9.22 6.89 -4.97
CA GLY A 151 9.24 5.54 -5.53
C GLY A 151 9.98 5.39 -6.86
N ASP A 152 10.23 6.47 -7.58
CA ASP A 152 11.02 6.51 -8.82
C ASP A 152 12.53 6.61 -8.58
N ASN A 153 12.98 6.60 -7.32
CA ASN A 153 14.39 6.66 -6.99
C ASN A 153 15.14 5.41 -7.51
N PRO A 154 16.03 5.55 -8.51
CA PRO A 154 16.71 4.41 -9.11
C PRO A 154 17.65 3.69 -8.13
N ARG A 155 18.21 4.43 -7.16
CA ARG A 155 19.06 3.84 -6.12
C ARG A 155 18.25 2.91 -5.22
N LEU A 156 17.06 3.35 -4.79
CA LEU A 156 16.17 2.54 -3.95
C LEU A 156 15.77 1.24 -4.66
N LYS A 157 15.41 1.33 -5.95
CA LYS A 157 15.09 0.13 -6.74
C LYS A 157 16.23 -0.87 -6.71
N VAL A 158 17.45 -0.46 -7.14
CA VAL A 158 18.62 -1.34 -7.21
C VAL A 158 18.98 -1.90 -5.81
N PHE A 159 18.88 -1.07 -4.77
CA PHE A 159 19.17 -1.47 -3.40
C PHE A 159 18.21 -2.56 -2.89
N LEU A 160 16.91 -2.41 -3.14
CA LEU A 160 15.92 -3.42 -2.77
C LEU A 160 16.06 -4.71 -3.59
N GLU A 161 16.30 -4.63 -4.91
CA GLU A 161 16.54 -5.81 -5.76
C GLU A 161 17.73 -6.63 -5.26
N ALA A 162 18.86 -5.96 -4.98
CA ALA A 162 20.07 -6.64 -4.52
C ALA A 162 19.91 -7.32 -3.16
N ALA A 163 19.15 -6.68 -2.25
CA ALA A 163 19.03 -7.15 -0.87
C ALA A 163 17.90 -8.15 -0.63
N THR A 164 16.88 -8.20 -1.50
CA THR A 164 15.71 -9.08 -1.32
C THR A 164 15.64 -10.20 -2.34
N SER A 165 16.39 -10.11 -3.44
CA SER A 165 16.30 -11.00 -4.61
C SER A 165 14.91 -10.99 -5.28
N LEU A 166 14.06 -10.01 -4.96
CA LEU A 166 12.78 -9.80 -5.62
C LEU A 166 12.99 -8.98 -6.91
N LYS A 167 12.13 -9.22 -7.89
CA LYS A 167 12.04 -8.32 -9.04
C LYS A 167 11.31 -7.05 -8.58
N VAL A 168 11.99 -5.90 -8.63
CA VAL A 168 11.41 -4.60 -8.26
C VAL A 168 10.98 -3.84 -9.50
N THR A 169 9.70 -3.49 -9.57
CA THR A 169 9.12 -2.67 -10.63
C THR A 169 8.63 -1.34 -10.04
N VAL A 170 8.91 -0.24 -10.74
CA VAL A 170 8.34 1.06 -10.37
C VAL A 170 6.92 1.13 -10.90
N LEU A 171 6.00 1.59 -10.05
CA LEU A 171 4.59 1.72 -10.39
C LEU A 171 4.37 2.69 -11.55
N ASP A 172 3.84 2.19 -12.63
CA ASP A 172 3.24 2.97 -13.70
C ASP A 172 1.77 2.56 -13.83
N VAL A 173 0.88 3.35 -13.24
CA VAL A 173 -0.56 3.04 -13.24
C VAL A 173 -1.15 3.03 -14.64
N TRP A 174 -0.61 3.83 -15.56
CA TRP A 174 -1.11 3.91 -16.93
C TRP A 174 -0.77 2.65 -17.73
N ASP A 175 0.45 2.14 -17.55
CA ASP A 175 0.88 0.90 -18.20
C ASP A 175 0.14 -0.32 -17.63
N ILE A 176 0.04 -0.43 -16.30
CA ILE A 176 -0.66 -1.52 -15.62
C ILE A 176 -2.14 -1.59 -16.04
N TRP A 177 -2.81 -0.44 -16.09
CA TRP A 177 -4.23 -0.35 -16.42
C TRP A 177 -4.51 -0.12 -17.92
N LYS A 178 -3.46 -0.14 -18.77
CA LYS A 178 -3.56 0.08 -20.21
C LYS A 178 -4.34 1.33 -20.58
N ALA A 179 -4.18 2.38 -19.78
CA ALA A 179 -4.84 3.66 -19.93
C ALA A 179 -3.92 4.70 -20.58
N ALA A 180 -4.49 5.63 -21.34
CA ALA A 180 -3.70 6.71 -21.92
C ALA A 180 -3.22 7.69 -20.83
N SER A 181 -1.89 7.89 -20.73
CA SER A 181 -1.32 8.84 -19.78
C SER A 181 -1.41 10.26 -20.33
N PRO A 182 -2.09 11.17 -19.64
CA PRO A 182 -2.10 12.59 -20.04
C PRO A 182 -0.81 13.33 -19.63
N LEU A 183 -0.03 12.80 -18.69
CA LEU A 183 1.10 13.51 -18.04
C LEU A 183 2.40 12.70 -18.00
N GLY A 184 2.46 11.55 -18.65
CA GLY A 184 3.56 10.59 -18.51
C GLY A 184 3.47 9.74 -17.24
N SER A 185 4.49 8.89 -17.03
CA SER A 185 4.55 8.02 -15.84
C SER A 185 4.98 8.84 -14.61
N VAL A 186 4.15 8.84 -13.56
CA VAL A 186 4.48 9.47 -12.28
C VAL A 186 4.05 8.53 -11.15
N PRO A 187 4.99 7.88 -10.46
CA PRO A 187 4.70 6.90 -9.39
C PRO A 187 3.89 7.47 -8.22
N GLY A 188 3.92 8.80 -8.03
CA GLY A 188 3.15 9.50 -7.00
C GLY A 188 1.63 9.51 -7.24
N TYR A 189 1.15 9.18 -8.44
CA TYR A 189 -0.30 9.18 -8.73
C TYR A 189 -1.04 7.92 -8.28
N GLY A 190 -0.35 6.91 -7.73
CA GLY A 190 -0.96 5.64 -7.33
C GLY A 190 -2.19 5.78 -6.45
N VAL A 191 -2.15 6.65 -5.43
CA VAL A 191 -3.29 6.88 -4.53
C VAL A 191 -4.47 7.52 -5.26
N ALA A 192 -4.23 8.60 -6.01
CA ALA A 192 -5.31 9.30 -6.73
C ALA A 192 -5.96 8.42 -7.79
N PHE A 193 -5.15 7.63 -8.49
CA PHE A 193 -5.63 6.67 -9.48
C PHE A 193 -6.45 5.55 -8.82
N GLY A 194 -5.98 4.99 -7.71
CA GLY A 194 -6.69 3.97 -6.97
C GLY A 194 -8.01 4.45 -6.36
N LEU A 195 -8.08 5.71 -5.92
CA LEU A 195 -9.36 6.33 -5.52
C LEU A 195 -10.35 6.41 -6.68
N ALA A 196 -9.87 6.77 -7.88
CA ALA A 196 -10.70 6.84 -9.07
C ALA A 196 -11.22 5.46 -9.54
N LEU A 197 -10.50 4.39 -9.24
CA LEU A 197 -10.91 3.00 -9.56
C LEU A 197 -11.95 2.42 -8.61
N ARG A 198 -12.22 3.04 -7.47
CA ARG A 198 -12.98 2.45 -6.36
C ARG A 198 -14.28 1.77 -6.75
N ASP A 199 -15.07 2.39 -7.61
CA ASP A 199 -16.38 1.87 -7.99
C ASP A 199 -16.37 1.23 -9.40
N LEU A 200 -15.19 1.00 -9.95
CA LEU A 200 -14.99 0.40 -11.27
C LEU A 200 -14.57 -1.07 -11.21
N ILE A 201 -14.06 -1.49 -10.04
CA ILE A 201 -13.57 -2.85 -9.80
C ILE A 201 -13.97 -3.33 -8.41
#